data_85c49ba39a9d2e4a227e1d02ff1a2370
#
_entry.id   85c49ba39a9d2e4a227e1d02ff1a2370
#
_cell.length_a   1.000
_cell.length_b   1.000
_cell.length_c   1.000
_cell.angle_alpha   90.00
_cell.angle_beta   90.00
_cell.angle_gamma   90.00
#
_symmetry.space_group_name_H-M   'P 1'
#
loop_
_entity.id
_entity.type
_entity.pdbx_description
1 polymer ?
#
loop_
_entity_poly.entity_id
_entity_poly.type
_entity_poly.pdbx_seq_one_letter_code
_entity_poly.pdbx_strand_id
1 'polypeptide(L)'
;DYLVIDMPPGTGDIQLTLAQKVPVAGAVIVTTPQDLALLDARKGVEMFRKVNIPVLGVVENMAVHICSNCGHAEHLFGEGGGEKLATQYGVELLASLPLAMEIREQADGGKPTVAAEADGQIAMIYQELARHVGARIVLQEAAAPGMPTITVSDD
;
A
#
# COMPACT_ATOMS: atom_id res chain seq x y z
N ASP A 1 -2.02 -18.31 1.35
CA ASP A 1 -3.09 -17.38 0.90
C ASP A 1 -2.97 -16.07 1.67
N TYR A 2 -3.50 -14.99 1.11
CA TYR A 2 -3.48 -13.66 1.71
C TYR A 2 -4.90 -13.19 2.01
N LEU A 3 -5.08 -12.53 3.16
CA LEU A 3 -6.27 -11.77 3.49
C LEU A 3 -5.93 -10.28 3.44
N VAL A 4 -6.58 -9.55 2.56
CA VAL A 4 -6.48 -8.09 2.45
C VAL A 4 -7.66 -7.46 3.15
N ILE A 5 -7.40 -6.53 4.07
CA ILE A 5 -8.43 -5.82 4.83
C ILE A 5 -8.40 -4.36 4.43
N ASP A 6 -9.49 -3.90 3.81
CA ASP A 6 -9.70 -2.48 3.52
C ASP A 6 -10.14 -1.77 4.80
N MET A 7 -9.32 -0.81 5.23
CA MET A 7 -9.54 -0.09 6.48
C MET A 7 -10.38 1.16 6.23
N PRO A 8 -11.32 1.50 7.12
CA PRO A 8 -12.03 2.77 7.03
C PRO A 8 -11.04 3.94 7.15
N PRO A 9 -11.37 5.13 6.61
CA PRO A 9 -10.49 6.28 6.67
C PRO A 9 -10.27 6.75 8.11
N GLY A 10 -9.10 7.34 8.34
CA GLY A 10 -8.71 7.91 9.64
C GLY A 10 -7.84 6.99 10.49
N THR A 11 -7.57 7.41 11.70
CA THR A 11 -6.69 6.75 12.68
C THR A 11 -7.41 6.50 14.02
N GLY A 12 -8.67 6.13 13.95
CA GLY A 12 -9.55 5.97 15.12
C GLY A 12 -9.41 4.61 15.80
N ASP A 13 -10.32 4.37 16.76
CA ASP A 13 -10.32 3.19 17.63
C ASP A 13 -10.50 1.86 16.87
N ILE A 14 -11.17 1.88 15.72
CA ILE A 14 -11.39 0.69 14.90
C ILE A 14 -10.07 0.15 14.37
N GLN A 15 -9.23 1.02 13.83
CA GLN A 15 -7.91 0.68 13.31
C GLN A 15 -7.00 0.14 14.41
N LEU A 16 -7.00 0.82 15.57
CA LEU A 16 -6.22 0.39 16.73
C LEU A 16 -6.71 -0.96 17.26
N THR A 17 -8.02 -1.16 17.33
CA THR A 17 -8.62 -2.42 17.82
C THR A 17 -8.28 -3.58 16.89
N LEU A 18 -8.36 -3.39 15.57
CA LEU A 18 -7.98 -4.41 14.60
C LEU A 18 -6.50 -4.76 14.76
N ALA A 19 -5.65 -3.76 14.79
CA ALA A 19 -4.22 -3.92 14.95
C ALA A 19 -3.81 -4.70 16.21
N GLN A 20 -4.58 -4.58 17.29
CA GLN A 20 -4.33 -5.27 18.55
C GLN A 20 -4.90 -6.69 18.61
N LYS A 21 -5.95 -6.96 17.85
CA LYS A 21 -6.68 -8.24 17.94
C LYS A 21 -6.41 -9.21 16.80
N VAL A 22 -5.90 -8.72 15.69
CA VAL A 22 -5.60 -9.53 14.49
C VAL A 22 -4.10 -9.55 14.27
N PRO A 23 -3.48 -10.71 14.04
CA PRO A 23 -2.07 -10.79 13.68
C PRO A 23 -1.87 -10.25 12.24
N VAL A 24 -1.63 -8.95 12.14
CA VAL A 24 -1.43 -8.26 10.86
C VAL A 24 0.03 -8.39 10.43
N ALA A 25 0.29 -8.99 9.27
CA ALA A 25 1.63 -9.14 8.71
C ALA A 25 2.26 -7.81 8.30
N GLY A 26 1.45 -6.83 7.90
CA GLY A 26 1.91 -5.49 7.55
C GLY A 26 0.80 -4.63 6.97
N ALA A 27 1.08 -3.35 6.80
CA ALA A 27 0.16 -2.37 6.26
C ALA A 27 0.72 -1.72 4.99
N VAL A 28 -0.13 -1.50 4.00
CA VAL A 28 0.15 -0.70 2.81
C VAL A 28 -0.57 0.63 2.96
N ILE A 29 0.15 1.73 2.80
CA ILE A 29 -0.42 3.07 2.86
C ILE A 29 -0.74 3.54 1.46
N VAL A 30 -2.02 3.81 1.19
CA VAL A 30 -2.47 4.34 -0.09
C VAL A 30 -2.77 5.83 0.07
N THR A 31 -2.22 6.66 -0.79
CA THR A 31 -2.42 8.11 -0.79
C THR A 31 -2.50 8.64 -2.22
N THR A 32 -2.93 9.89 -2.36
CA THR A 32 -2.79 10.66 -3.61
C THR A 32 -1.69 11.71 -3.43
N PRO A 33 -1.16 12.34 -4.50
CA PRO A 33 -0.06 13.32 -4.38
C PRO A 33 -0.42 14.61 -3.64
N GLN A 34 -1.69 14.88 -3.36
CA GLN A 34 -2.17 16.10 -2.72
C GLN A 34 -1.69 16.22 -1.27
N ASP A 35 -1.28 17.40 -0.84
CA ASP A 35 -0.78 17.68 0.50
C ASP A 35 -1.73 17.22 1.62
N LEU A 36 -3.04 17.42 1.44
CA LEU A 36 -4.03 17.04 2.43
C LEU A 36 -4.10 15.51 2.60
N ALA A 37 -4.06 14.76 1.49
CA ALA A 37 -4.03 13.30 1.53
C ALA A 37 -2.73 12.78 2.15
N LEU A 38 -1.60 13.43 1.86
CA LEU A 38 -0.30 13.11 2.45
C LEU A 38 -0.27 13.35 3.96
N LEU A 39 -0.96 14.37 4.47
CA LEU A 39 -1.10 14.58 5.92
C LEU A 39 -1.82 13.43 6.59
N ASP A 40 -2.88 12.92 6.00
CA ASP A 40 -3.60 11.77 6.57
C ASP A 40 -2.81 10.46 6.41
N ALA A 41 -2.13 10.27 5.29
CA ALA A 41 -1.22 9.14 5.11
C ALA A 41 -0.10 9.11 6.16
N ARG A 42 0.49 10.26 6.53
CA ARG A 42 1.46 10.37 7.62
C ARG A 42 0.89 9.90 8.95
N LYS A 43 -0.34 10.32 9.29
CA LYS A 43 -1.01 9.85 10.51
C LYS A 43 -1.21 8.33 10.49
N GLY A 44 -1.54 7.75 9.34
CA GLY A 44 -1.66 6.31 9.14
C GLY A 44 -0.34 5.58 9.41
N VAL A 45 0.77 6.05 8.82
CA VAL A 45 2.11 5.49 9.08
C VAL A 45 2.46 5.54 10.55
N GLU A 46 2.28 6.70 11.22
CA GLU A 46 2.57 6.87 12.64
C GLU A 46 1.69 5.96 13.52
N MET A 47 0.43 5.79 13.16
CA MET A 47 -0.49 4.89 13.88
C MET A 47 0.04 3.44 13.82
N PHE A 48 0.34 2.92 12.62
CA PHE A 48 0.83 1.54 12.48
C PHE A 48 2.16 1.33 13.20
N ARG A 49 3.06 2.31 13.16
CA ARG A 49 4.33 2.27 13.93
C ARG A 49 4.09 2.17 15.44
N LYS A 50 3.13 2.94 15.98
CA LYS A 50 2.79 2.92 17.42
C LYS A 50 2.25 1.59 17.90
N VAL A 51 1.60 0.83 17.03
CA VAL A 51 1.07 -0.51 17.36
C VAL A 51 1.96 -1.65 16.86
N ASN A 52 3.20 -1.34 16.47
CA ASN A 52 4.21 -2.28 16.00
C ASN A 52 3.77 -3.10 14.78
N ILE A 53 2.95 -2.54 13.91
CA ILE A 53 2.64 -3.13 12.61
C ILE A 53 3.61 -2.55 11.58
N PRO A 54 4.35 -3.40 10.85
CA PRO A 54 5.26 -2.94 9.82
C PRO A 54 4.50 -2.26 8.68
N VAL A 55 5.01 -1.10 8.23
CA VAL A 55 4.53 -0.48 6.99
C VAL A 55 5.34 -1.05 5.84
N LEU A 56 4.69 -1.84 4.98
CA LEU A 56 5.30 -2.52 3.84
C LEU A 56 5.77 -1.53 2.77
N GLY A 57 5.03 -0.44 2.63
CA GLY A 57 5.34 0.64 1.70
C GLY A 57 4.16 1.56 1.44
N VAL A 58 4.36 2.48 0.51
CA VAL A 58 3.40 3.49 0.07
C VAL A 58 2.96 3.18 -1.36
N VAL A 59 1.70 3.39 -1.66
CA VAL A 59 1.14 3.41 -3.02
C VAL A 59 0.63 4.81 -3.30
N GLU A 60 1.15 5.44 -4.34
CA GLU A 60 0.63 6.71 -4.84
C GLU A 60 -0.47 6.45 -5.86
N ASN A 61 -1.72 6.69 -5.48
CA ASN A 61 -2.86 6.56 -6.37
C ASN A 61 -3.14 7.89 -7.09
N MET A 62 -3.72 7.81 -8.28
CA MET A 62 -4.02 8.99 -9.12
C MET A 62 -2.76 9.82 -9.43
N ALA A 63 -1.61 9.18 -9.58
CA ALA A 63 -0.31 9.83 -9.75
C ALA A 63 -0.22 10.60 -11.08
N VAL A 64 -0.79 10.07 -12.14
CA VAL A 64 -0.75 10.66 -13.48
C VAL A 64 -2.04 10.37 -14.23
N HIS A 65 -2.57 11.35 -14.93
CA HIS A 65 -3.64 11.19 -15.93
C HIS A 65 -3.06 11.22 -17.33
N ILE A 66 -3.41 10.22 -18.15
CA ILE A 66 -3.04 10.20 -19.56
C ILE A 66 -4.30 10.52 -20.37
N CYS A 67 -4.26 11.63 -21.10
CA CYS A 67 -5.37 12.05 -21.95
C CYS A 67 -5.64 11.00 -23.04
N SER A 68 -6.85 10.45 -23.07
CA SER A 68 -7.24 9.45 -24.05
C SER A 68 -7.29 9.97 -25.50
N ASN A 69 -7.36 11.29 -25.69
CA ASN A 69 -7.42 11.91 -27.01
C ASN A 69 -6.05 12.20 -27.63
N CYS A 70 -5.06 12.65 -26.82
CA CYS A 70 -3.76 13.09 -27.34
C CYS A 70 -2.55 12.43 -26.67
N GLY A 71 -2.76 11.58 -25.66
CA GLY A 71 -1.68 10.89 -24.94
C GLY A 71 -0.87 11.79 -24.01
N HIS A 72 -1.25 13.07 -23.84
CA HIS A 72 -0.56 13.98 -22.91
C HIS A 72 -0.72 13.49 -21.48
N ALA A 73 0.41 13.44 -20.76
CA ALA A 73 0.45 13.05 -19.36
C ALA A 73 0.38 14.28 -18.46
N GLU A 74 -0.56 14.31 -17.51
CA GLU A 74 -0.79 15.43 -16.59
C GLU A 74 -0.81 14.93 -15.15
N HIS A 75 -0.12 15.64 -14.26
CA HIS A 75 -0.14 15.39 -12.81
C HIS A 75 -1.20 16.28 -12.14
N LEU A 76 -2.48 15.92 -12.32
CA LEU A 76 -3.63 16.73 -11.88
C LEU A 76 -3.64 17.01 -10.37
N PHE A 77 -3.07 16.12 -9.58
CA PHE A 77 -3.04 16.20 -8.11
C PHE A 77 -1.66 16.51 -7.53
N GLY A 78 -0.69 16.87 -8.37
CA GLY A 78 0.70 17.06 -7.99
C GLY A 78 1.58 15.84 -8.34
N GLU A 79 2.85 15.93 -8.04
CA GLU A 79 3.85 14.95 -8.45
C GLU A 79 4.75 14.53 -7.28
N GLY A 80 5.01 13.24 -7.18
CA GLY A 80 6.02 12.67 -6.27
C GLY A 80 5.70 12.81 -4.78
N GLY A 81 4.44 13.02 -4.40
CA GLY A 81 4.02 13.11 -3.00
C GLY A 81 4.24 11.80 -2.25
N GLY A 82 3.87 10.67 -2.88
CA GLY A 82 4.07 9.33 -2.32
C GLY A 82 5.54 8.97 -2.16
N GLU A 83 6.39 9.35 -3.11
CA GLU A 83 7.83 9.12 -3.02
C GLU A 83 8.48 9.92 -1.88
N LYS A 84 8.09 11.19 -1.71
CA LYS A 84 8.54 12.02 -0.58
C LYS A 84 8.12 11.42 0.75
N LEU A 85 6.88 10.93 0.85
CA LEU A 85 6.38 10.25 2.04
C LEU A 85 7.17 8.96 2.31
N ALA A 86 7.38 8.13 1.32
CA ALA A 86 8.13 6.88 1.43
C ALA A 86 9.56 7.14 1.91
N THR A 87 10.25 8.10 1.31
CA THR A 87 11.60 8.52 1.70
C THR A 87 11.64 9.04 3.14
N GLN A 88 10.69 9.89 3.53
CA GLN A 88 10.62 10.46 4.88
C GLN A 88 10.51 9.38 5.96
N TYR A 89 9.80 8.31 5.67
CA TYR A 89 9.57 7.22 6.63
C TYR A 89 10.49 6.01 6.44
N GLY A 90 11.40 6.04 5.46
CA GLY A 90 12.34 4.95 5.18
C GLY A 90 11.63 3.67 4.72
N VAL A 91 10.51 3.82 3.99
CA VAL A 91 9.76 2.73 3.36
C VAL A 91 9.82 2.86 1.84
N GLU A 92 9.37 1.85 1.11
CA GLU A 92 9.39 1.85 -0.35
C GLU A 92 8.13 2.45 -0.95
N LEU A 93 8.25 3.16 -2.08
CA LEU A 93 7.13 3.44 -2.97
C LEU A 93 6.86 2.17 -3.79
N LEU A 94 5.79 1.46 -3.46
CA LEU A 94 5.45 0.16 -4.05
C LEU A 94 4.91 0.28 -5.48
N ALA A 95 4.14 1.33 -5.73
CA ALA A 95 3.59 1.64 -7.05
C ALA A 95 3.08 3.07 -7.13
N SER A 96 3.03 3.61 -8.37
CA SER A 96 2.29 4.80 -8.75
C SER A 96 1.18 4.39 -9.73
N LEU A 97 -0.07 4.52 -9.30
CA LEU A 97 -1.24 4.11 -10.06
C LEU A 97 -1.80 5.28 -10.87
N PRO A 98 -2.19 5.07 -12.13
CA PRO A 98 -2.73 6.15 -12.95
C PRO A 98 -4.16 6.53 -12.53
N LEU A 99 -4.54 7.76 -12.83
CA LEU A 99 -5.93 8.19 -12.86
C LEU A 99 -6.49 7.89 -14.25
N ALA A 100 -7.26 6.81 -14.36
CA ALA A 100 -7.86 6.39 -15.61
C ALA A 100 -9.36 6.11 -15.44
N MET A 101 -10.15 6.52 -16.44
CA MET A 101 -11.61 6.35 -16.44
C MET A 101 -11.99 4.87 -16.43
N GLU A 102 -11.24 4.05 -17.12
CA GLU A 102 -11.46 2.60 -17.22
C GLU A 102 -11.36 1.90 -15.85
N ILE A 103 -10.46 2.35 -14.95
CA ILE A 103 -10.36 1.80 -13.59
C ILE A 103 -11.68 1.99 -12.86
N ARG A 104 -12.25 3.21 -12.93
CA ARG A 104 -13.53 3.52 -12.29
C ARG A 104 -14.67 2.72 -12.91
N GLU A 105 -14.79 2.72 -14.23
CA GLU A 105 -15.89 2.04 -14.93
C GLU A 105 -15.90 0.54 -14.70
N GLN A 106 -14.73 -0.09 -14.72
CA GLN A 106 -14.57 -1.52 -14.46
C GLN A 106 -14.87 -1.84 -13.00
N ALA A 107 -14.41 -1.02 -12.04
CA ALA A 107 -14.70 -1.20 -10.62
C ALA A 107 -16.19 -1.02 -10.32
N ASP A 108 -16.82 0.06 -10.82
CA ASP A 108 -18.27 0.30 -10.68
C ASP A 108 -19.11 -0.82 -11.30
N GLY A 109 -18.62 -1.39 -12.40
CA GLY A 109 -19.23 -2.55 -13.07
C GLY A 109 -19.03 -3.89 -12.35
N GLY A 110 -18.34 -3.90 -11.19
CA GLY A 110 -18.07 -5.12 -10.42
C GLY A 110 -17.04 -6.07 -11.05
N LYS A 111 -16.29 -5.61 -12.04
CA LYS A 111 -15.22 -6.37 -12.69
C LYS A 111 -13.93 -5.56 -12.69
N PRO A 112 -13.17 -5.58 -11.59
CA PRO A 112 -11.95 -4.78 -11.43
C PRO A 112 -10.95 -5.00 -12.56
N THR A 113 -10.08 -4.02 -12.81
CA THR A 113 -9.17 -3.96 -13.97
C THR A 113 -8.38 -5.25 -14.20
N VAL A 114 -7.83 -5.86 -13.16
CA VAL A 114 -7.07 -7.12 -13.29
C VAL A 114 -7.96 -8.29 -13.75
N ALA A 115 -9.26 -8.28 -13.39
CA ALA A 115 -10.20 -9.31 -13.83
C ALA A 115 -10.84 -8.97 -15.19
N ALA A 116 -10.92 -7.69 -15.53
CA ALA A 116 -11.49 -7.23 -16.80
C ALA A 116 -10.52 -7.43 -17.96
N GLU A 117 -9.26 -7.08 -17.76
CA GLU A 117 -8.22 -7.05 -18.78
C GLU A 117 -6.84 -7.41 -18.18
N ALA A 118 -6.66 -8.70 -17.87
CA ALA A 118 -5.51 -9.19 -17.12
C ALA A 118 -4.14 -8.85 -17.77
N ASP A 119 -4.10 -8.76 -19.10
CA ASP A 119 -2.88 -8.45 -19.87
C ASP A 119 -2.75 -6.95 -20.18
N GLY A 120 -3.67 -6.11 -19.70
CA GLY A 120 -3.66 -4.67 -19.90
C GLY A 120 -2.54 -3.98 -19.11
N GLN A 121 -2.08 -2.84 -19.60
CA GLN A 121 -0.98 -2.08 -18.97
C GLN A 121 -1.27 -1.72 -17.51
N ILE A 122 -2.50 -1.29 -17.22
CA ILE A 122 -2.90 -0.95 -15.85
C ILE A 122 -2.97 -2.21 -14.97
N ALA A 123 -3.50 -3.32 -15.50
CA ALA A 123 -3.53 -4.59 -14.78
C ALA A 123 -2.12 -5.07 -14.41
N MET A 124 -1.13 -4.90 -15.29
CA MET A 124 0.27 -5.23 -14.98
C MET A 124 0.84 -4.42 -13.82
N ILE A 125 0.48 -3.13 -13.68
CA ILE A 125 0.90 -2.30 -12.54
C ILE A 125 0.33 -2.86 -11.23
N TYR A 126 -0.95 -3.23 -11.20
CA TYR A 126 -1.57 -3.85 -10.03
C TYR A 126 -0.97 -5.22 -9.68
N GLN A 127 -0.66 -6.02 -10.69
CA GLN A 127 -0.01 -7.33 -10.50
C GLN A 127 1.40 -7.17 -9.95
N GLU A 128 2.15 -6.18 -10.42
CA GLU A 128 3.49 -5.87 -9.90
C GLU A 128 3.42 -5.37 -8.46
N LEU A 129 2.48 -4.47 -8.15
CA LEU A 129 2.20 -4.05 -6.78
C LEU A 129 1.94 -5.26 -5.86
N ALA A 130 1.10 -6.20 -6.31
CA ALA A 130 0.80 -7.39 -5.52
C ALA A 130 2.05 -8.27 -5.28
N ARG A 131 2.93 -8.41 -6.27
CA ARG A 131 4.21 -9.13 -6.12
C ARG A 131 5.14 -8.42 -5.14
N HIS A 132 5.26 -7.09 -5.21
CA HIS A 132 6.07 -6.29 -4.28
C HIS A 132 5.56 -6.46 -2.84
N VAL A 133 4.24 -6.35 -2.61
CA VAL A 133 3.65 -6.56 -1.28
C VAL A 133 3.96 -7.97 -0.76
N GLY A 134 3.75 -9.01 -1.58
CA GLY A 134 4.06 -10.39 -1.20
C GLY A 134 5.53 -10.59 -0.86
N ALA A 135 6.45 -10.05 -1.67
CA ALA A 135 7.88 -10.11 -1.42
C ALA A 135 8.27 -9.42 -0.10
N ARG A 136 7.68 -8.26 0.20
CA ARG A 136 7.92 -7.54 1.46
C ARG A 136 7.48 -8.33 2.69
N ILE A 137 6.32 -9.00 2.63
CA ILE A 137 5.86 -9.86 3.73
C ILE A 137 6.88 -10.98 3.99
N VAL A 138 7.30 -11.69 2.95
CA VAL A 138 8.28 -12.79 3.08
C VAL A 138 9.62 -12.31 3.64
N LEU A 139 10.12 -11.16 3.16
CA LEU A 139 11.37 -10.60 3.65
C LEU A 139 11.30 -10.17 5.12
N GLN A 140 10.15 -9.68 5.59
CA GLN A 140 9.95 -9.34 7.00
C GLN A 140 9.89 -10.57 7.89
N GLU A 141 9.22 -11.63 7.46
CA GLU A 141 9.19 -12.90 8.18
C GLU A 141 10.60 -13.51 8.30
N ALA A 142 11.40 -13.41 7.24
CA ALA A 142 12.78 -13.87 7.24
C ALA A 142 13.71 -13.04 8.14
N ALA A 143 13.41 -11.76 8.34
CA ALA A 143 14.18 -10.85 9.19
C ALA A 143 13.73 -10.88 10.67
N ALA A 144 12.61 -11.52 10.99
CA ALA A 144 12.16 -11.69 12.36
C ALA A 144 13.20 -12.52 13.15
N PRO A 145 13.59 -12.09 14.36
CA PRO A 145 14.52 -12.88 15.17
C PRO A 145 13.89 -14.26 15.43
N GLY A 146 14.62 -15.31 15.05
CA GLY A 146 14.20 -16.70 15.33
C GLY A 146 13.86 -16.89 16.81
N MET A 147 12.97 -17.84 17.13
CA MET A 147 12.68 -18.17 18.53
C MET A 147 13.99 -18.36 19.30
N PRO A 148 14.13 -17.76 20.48
CA PRO A 148 15.31 -17.98 21.31
C PRO A 148 15.42 -19.48 21.62
N THR A 149 16.56 -20.07 21.27
CA THR A 149 16.85 -21.45 21.65
C THR A 149 17.18 -21.44 23.14
N ILE A 150 16.31 -22.03 23.95
CA ILE A 150 16.59 -22.24 25.37
C ILE A 150 17.51 -23.43 25.46
N THR A 151 18.79 -23.20 25.73
CA THR A 151 19.72 -24.29 26.14
C THR A 151 19.62 -24.45 27.65
N VAL A 152 19.13 -25.60 28.09
CA VAL A 152 19.20 -26.00 29.50
C VAL A 152 20.58 -26.62 29.69
N SER A 153 21.47 -25.96 30.46
CA SER A 153 22.70 -26.58 30.94
C SER A 153 22.39 -27.29 32.26
N ASP A 154 22.51 -28.60 32.27
CA ASP A 154 22.53 -29.39 33.51
C ASP A 154 23.94 -29.23 34.13
N ASP A 155 24.07 -28.41 35.19
CA ASP A 155 25.18 -28.37 36.09
C ASP A 155 24.90 -29.27 37.34
#